data_e7bff038bd8aaa32174329cb1046934b
#
_entry.id   e7bff038bd8aaa32174329cb1046934b
#
_cell.length_a   1.000
_cell.length_b   1.000
_cell.length_c   1.000
_cell.angle_alpha   90.00
_cell.angle_beta   90.00
_cell.angle_gamma   90.00
#
_symmetry.space_group_name_H-M   'P 1'
#
loop_
_entity.id
_entity.type
_entity.pdbx_description
1 polymer ?
#
loop_
_entity_poly.entity_id
_entity_poly.type
_entity_poly.pdbx_seq_one_letter_code
_entity_poly.pdbx_strand_id
1 'polypeptide(L)'
;MAEPNFHEMFPLGEDKTPYRKLSGDFVSTAEFEGQEILKVDTEALRLLSEEAFHDINHLLRPGHLQQLRNILEDPEASSNDRFVAYDLLKNANIAAGGVLPMCQDTGTAIIMGKKGRRIWTDGSDANMLGKGVMDAYDHNNLRYSQVSPVSMFEEVNTKTNLPAQVDIYSEGEDAYKFLFVAKGGGSANKTFLFQATPSLLERERMIEFLKEKIITLGTAACPPYHLAVVIGGTSAELNLKTVKLASCRYLDGLPTEGGDAGHAFRDLEMEATVHELTRHMGIGAQFGGKYFCHDVRVIRLPRHGASLPIGIGVSCSADRQAMGKITKDGVFLEQLETDPATYLPEVKDGEFSGDVVDIDLTNPMSEILGTLTKYPVKTRLSLTGPIIVARDSAHRKLRERLDAGEDLPQYFKDHPIYYAGPAKTPEGYASGSFGPTTAGRMDGFVDEFQAKGGSMVMLAKGNRSPVVRKACQAHGGFYLGSIGGPAARLAQDCIKKVECIEYPELGMEAIWRIEVENFPAFIVVDDKGNDFFKDVMG
;
A
#
# COMPACT_ATOMS: atom_id res chain seq x y z
N MET A 1 49.82 -0.82 9.97
CA MET A 1 48.43 -0.34 9.83
C MET A 1 47.77 -1.23 8.78
N ALA A 2 46.61 -1.81 9.05
CA ALA A 2 45.89 -2.51 8.00
C ALA A 2 45.53 -1.49 6.90
N GLU A 3 45.69 -1.87 5.65
CA GLU A 3 45.24 -1.02 4.56
C GLU A 3 43.72 -0.81 4.68
N PRO A 4 43.23 0.44 4.48
CA PRO A 4 41.80 0.70 4.52
C PRO A 4 41.14 -0.06 3.38
N ASN A 5 40.38 -1.11 3.72
CA ASN A 5 39.59 -1.88 2.76
C ASN A 5 38.12 -1.44 2.90
N PHE A 6 37.55 -0.92 1.81
CA PHE A 6 36.14 -0.58 1.75
C PHE A 6 35.33 -1.86 1.63
N HIS A 7 34.46 -2.11 2.60
CA HIS A 7 33.52 -3.21 2.55
C HIS A 7 32.17 -2.72 2.05
N GLU A 8 31.58 -3.49 1.13
CA GLU A 8 30.24 -3.22 0.64
C GLU A 8 29.22 -3.36 1.80
N MET A 9 28.37 -2.33 1.97
CA MET A 9 27.34 -2.33 3.03
C MET A 9 26.31 -3.43 2.80
N PHE A 10 25.92 -3.68 1.55
CA PHE A 10 24.89 -4.63 1.16
C PHE A 10 25.44 -5.69 0.18
N PRO A 11 26.19 -6.69 0.64
CA PRO A 11 26.70 -7.78 -0.21
C PRO A 11 25.56 -8.75 -0.56
N LEU A 12 24.82 -8.49 -1.65
CA LEU A 12 23.58 -9.18 -2.00
C LEU A 12 23.79 -10.55 -2.70
N GLY A 13 25.01 -10.87 -3.14
CA GLY A 13 25.25 -12.08 -3.93
C GLY A 13 24.72 -12.00 -5.36
N GLU A 14 24.47 -13.16 -5.97
CA GLU A 14 24.01 -13.26 -7.37
C GLU A 14 22.55 -12.85 -7.51
N ASP A 15 22.26 -12.05 -8.55
CA ASP A 15 20.89 -11.68 -8.93
C ASP A 15 20.19 -12.85 -9.65
N LYS A 16 19.20 -13.45 -9.00
CA LYS A 16 18.40 -14.58 -9.51
C LYS A 16 17.03 -14.18 -10.04
N THR A 17 16.79 -12.89 -10.19
CA THR A 17 15.51 -12.36 -10.68
C THR A 17 15.22 -12.85 -12.09
N PRO A 18 14.04 -13.42 -12.37
CA PRO A 18 13.63 -13.74 -13.72
C PRO A 18 13.33 -12.44 -14.49
N TYR A 19 13.93 -12.27 -15.66
CA TYR A 19 13.76 -11.09 -16.48
C TYR A 19 13.14 -11.42 -17.83
N ARG A 20 12.24 -10.55 -18.32
CA ARG A 20 11.82 -10.47 -19.71
C ARG A 20 12.60 -9.38 -20.45
N LYS A 21 12.91 -9.58 -21.71
CA LYS A 21 13.56 -8.58 -22.55
C LYS A 21 12.50 -7.64 -23.13
N LEU A 22 12.71 -6.33 -22.94
CA LEU A 22 11.85 -5.29 -23.53
C LEU A 22 12.31 -4.89 -24.93
N SER A 23 13.62 -4.64 -25.10
CA SER A 23 14.21 -4.26 -26.38
C SER A 23 15.70 -4.58 -26.43
N GLY A 24 16.23 -4.70 -27.65
CA GLY A 24 17.66 -4.74 -27.94
C GLY A 24 18.20 -3.50 -28.64
N ASP A 25 17.34 -2.52 -28.95
CA ASP A 25 17.65 -1.47 -29.92
C ASP A 25 18.35 -0.23 -29.32
N PHE A 26 18.28 -0.07 -28.00
CA PHE A 26 18.75 1.14 -27.29
C PHE A 26 20.16 1.02 -26.71
N VAL A 27 20.90 0.01 -27.09
CA VAL A 27 22.24 -0.26 -26.55
C VAL A 27 23.24 -0.47 -27.68
N SER A 28 24.43 0.05 -27.48
CA SER A 28 25.57 -0.18 -28.35
C SER A 28 26.85 -0.11 -27.55
N THR A 29 27.96 -0.61 -28.10
CA THR A 29 29.25 -0.52 -27.42
C THR A 29 30.20 0.43 -28.16
N ALA A 30 31.09 1.05 -27.41
CA ALA A 30 32.19 1.85 -27.92
C ALA A 30 33.47 1.54 -27.13
N GLU A 31 34.62 1.69 -27.74
CA GLU A 31 35.88 1.51 -27.05
C GLU A 31 36.45 2.87 -26.59
N PHE A 32 36.84 2.95 -25.33
CA PHE A 32 37.53 4.10 -24.78
C PHE A 32 38.73 3.64 -23.96
N GLU A 33 39.94 4.09 -24.36
CA GLU A 33 41.22 3.72 -23.74
C GLU A 33 41.40 2.19 -23.53
N GLY A 34 41.00 1.38 -24.53
CA GLY A 34 41.07 -0.09 -24.48
C GLY A 34 40.07 -0.77 -23.59
N GLN A 35 39.03 -0.03 -23.13
CA GLN A 35 37.92 -0.57 -22.37
C GLN A 35 36.61 -0.45 -23.17
N GLU A 36 35.84 -1.54 -23.19
CA GLU A 36 34.49 -1.50 -23.77
C GLU A 36 33.55 -0.69 -22.86
N ILE A 37 32.91 0.32 -23.42
CA ILE A 37 31.91 1.17 -22.78
C ILE A 37 30.55 0.85 -23.38
N LEU A 38 29.58 0.58 -22.55
CA LEU A 38 28.18 0.43 -22.95
C LEU A 38 27.53 1.80 -23.11
N LYS A 39 27.15 2.13 -24.33
CA LYS A 39 26.35 3.32 -24.63
C LYS A 39 24.87 2.94 -24.53
N VAL A 40 24.12 3.67 -23.72
CA VAL A 40 22.69 3.51 -23.54
C VAL A 40 22.00 4.76 -24.05
N ASP A 41 21.13 4.60 -25.04
CA ASP A 41 20.20 5.65 -25.46
C ASP A 41 19.22 5.91 -24.32
N THR A 42 19.01 7.15 -23.95
CA THR A 42 18.15 7.53 -22.84
C THR A 42 16.67 7.17 -23.04
N GLU A 43 16.22 6.92 -24.28
CA GLU A 43 14.90 6.32 -24.53
C GLU A 43 14.74 4.92 -23.90
N ALA A 44 15.84 4.18 -23.72
CA ALA A 44 15.81 2.94 -22.94
C ALA A 44 15.32 3.16 -21.49
N LEU A 45 15.75 4.28 -20.88
CA LEU A 45 15.34 4.63 -19.51
C LEU A 45 13.86 5.00 -19.45
N ARG A 46 13.37 5.74 -20.44
CA ARG A 46 11.95 6.09 -20.57
C ARG A 46 11.11 4.84 -20.73
N LEU A 47 11.45 3.98 -21.69
CA LEU A 47 10.74 2.72 -21.94
C LEU A 47 10.74 1.82 -20.68
N LEU A 48 11.90 1.62 -20.07
CA LEU A 48 12.02 0.77 -18.88
C LEU A 48 11.18 1.29 -17.71
N SER A 49 11.15 2.61 -17.51
CA SER A 49 10.37 3.25 -16.45
C SER A 49 8.87 3.17 -16.74
N GLU A 50 8.42 3.44 -17.97
CA GLU A 50 7.02 3.33 -18.37
C GLU A 50 6.48 1.92 -18.16
N GLU A 51 7.18 0.90 -18.69
CA GLU A 51 6.81 -0.50 -18.55
C GLU A 51 6.83 -0.97 -17.10
N ALA A 52 7.83 -0.55 -16.32
CA ALA A 52 7.90 -0.91 -14.91
C ALA A 52 6.71 -0.38 -14.12
N PHE A 53 6.31 0.89 -14.31
CA PHE A 53 5.16 1.46 -13.61
C PHE A 53 3.82 0.97 -14.14
N HIS A 54 3.74 0.53 -15.40
CA HIS A 54 2.63 -0.25 -15.90
C HIS A 54 2.53 -1.58 -15.14
N ASP A 55 3.58 -2.40 -15.19
CA ASP A 55 3.58 -3.75 -14.64
C ASP A 55 3.29 -3.78 -13.13
N ILE A 56 3.99 -2.97 -12.33
CA ILE A 56 3.81 -2.98 -10.86
C ILE A 56 2.45 -2.46 -10.40
N ASN A 57 1.70 -1.75 -11.25
CA ASN A 57 0.33 -1.35 -10.92
C ASN A 57 -0.73 -2.39 -11.33
N HIS A 58 -0.35 -3.38 -12.15
CA HIS A 58 -1.28 -4.38 -12.67
C HIS A 58 -0.90 -5.83 -12.31
N LEU A 59 0.37 -6.12 -12.10
CA LEU A 59 0.91 -7.46 -11.89
C LEU A 59 1.61 -7.58 -10.52
N LEU A 60 1.69 -8.81 -10.03
CA LEU A 60 2.35 -9.15 -8.77
C LEU A 60 3.43 -10.21 -8.98
N ARG A 61 4.35 -10.30 -8.04
CA ARG A 61 5.33 -11.39 -8.00
C ARG A 61 4.65 -12.73 -7.71
N PRO A 62 5.06 -13.85 -8.36
CA PRO A 62 4.52 -15.17 -8.09
C PRO A 62 4.56 -15.55 -6.61
N GLY A 63 5.66 -15.22 -5.91
CA GLY A 63 5.80 -15.51 -4.48
C GLY A 63 4.78 -14.79 -3.59
N HIS A 64 4.36 -13.57 -3.94
CA HIS A 64 3.30 -12.87 -3.20
C HIS A 64 1.93 -13.51 -3.42
N LEU A 65 1.61 -13.89 -4.66
CA LEU A 65 0.36 -14.60 -4.98
C LEU A 65 0.29 -15.95 -4.28
N GLN A 66 1.42 -16.67 -4.23
CA GLN A 66 1.49 -17.94 -3.48
C GLN A 66 1.25 -17.75 -1.98
N GLN A 67 1.75 -16.67 -1.38
CA GLN A 67 1.49 -16.35 0.03
C GLN A 67 0.00 -16.09 0.29
N LEU A 68 -0.70 -15.40 -0.62
CA LEU A 68 -2.16 -15.25 -0.55
C LEU A 68 -2.87 -16.60 -0.69
N ARG A 69 -2.44 -17.46 -1.62
CA ARG A 69 -2.97 -18.81 -1.80
C ARG A 69 -2.80 -19.65 -0.53
N ASN A 70 -1.64 -19.58 0.11
CA ASN A 70 -1.36 -20.32 1.35
C ASN A 70 -2.31 -19.96 2.50
N ILE A 71 -2.81 -18.69 2.54
CA ILE A 71 -3.82 -18.29 3.54
C ILE A 71 -5.13 -19.06 3.33
N LEU A 72 -5.53 -19.28 2.06
CA LEU A 72 -6.74 -20.03 1.74
C LEU A 72 -6.65 -21.51 2.12
N GLU A 73 -5.47 -22.06 2.02
CA GLU A 73 -5.18 -23.48 2.29
C GLU A 73 -4.88 -23.78 3.76
N ASP A 74 -4.61 -22.74 4.58
CA ASP A 74 -4.33 -22.92 6.00
C ASP A 74 -5.60 -23.23 6.81
N PRO A 75 -5.72 -24.44 7.42
CA PRO A 75 -6.89 -24.81 8.19
C PRO A 75 -7.09 -23.94 9.45
N GLU A 76 -6.03 -23.29 9.94
CA GLU A 76 -6.09 -22.41 11.10
C GLU A 76 -6.39 -20.94 10.76
N ALA A 77 -6.42 -20.59 9.47
CA ALA A 77 -6.79 -19.23 9.05
C ALA A 77 -8.23 -18.91 9.44
N SER A 78 -8.48 -17.69 9.92
CA SER A 78 -9.85 -17.24 10.19
C SER A 78 -10.67 -17.15 8.89
N SER A 79 -12.00 -17.20 8.99
CA SER A 79 -12.87 -16.97 7.83
C SER A 79 -12.63 -15.60 7.19
N ASN A 80 -12.32 -14.59 8.01
CA ASN A 80 -12.02 -13.24 7.54
C ASN A 80 -10.66 -13.16 6.86
N ASP A 81 -9.60 -13.83 7.38
CA ASP A 81 -8.30 -13.92 6.69
C ASP A 81 -8.46 -14.53 5.29
N ARG A 82 -9.18 -15.66 5.19
CA ARG A 82 -9.43 -16.34 3.90
C ARG A 82 -10.22 -15.46 2.95
N PHE A 83 -11.27 -14.80 3.44
CA PHE A 83 -12.09 -13.94 2.60
C PHE A 83 -11.29 -12.77 2.03
N VAL A 84 -10.47 -12.10 2.85
CA VAL A 84 -9.59 -11.00 2.39
C VAL A 84 -8.56 -11.51 1.38
N ALA A 85 -7.91 -12.65 1.65
CA ALA A 85 -6.95 -13.23 0.72
C ALA A 85 -7.57 -13.60 -0.63
N TYR A 86 -8.78 -14.18 -0.61
CA TYR A 86 -9.53 -14.49 -1.83
C TYR A 86 -9.88 -13.25 -2.65
N ASP A 87 -10.35 -12.19 -1.97
CA ASP A 87 -10.65 -10.92 -2.62
C ASP A 87 -9.41 -10.26 -3.24
N LEU A 88 -8.25 -10.37 -2.58
CA LEU A 88 -6.97 -9.89 -3.10
C LEU A 88 -6.50 -10.69 -4.33
N LEU A 89 -6.69 -12.02 -4.35
CA LEU A 89 -6.38 -12.85 -5.53
C LEU A 89 -7.30 -12.54 -6.72
N LYS A 90 -8.62 -12.37 -6.47
CA LYS A 90 -9.55 -11.90 -7.52
C LYS A 90 -9.13 -10.54 -8.07
N ASN A 91 -8.74 -9.63 -7.19
CA ASN A 91 -8.25 -8.30 -7.58
C ASN A 91 -7.00 -8.39 -8.46
N ALA A 92 -6.04 -9.25 -8.11
CA ALA A 92 -4.84 -9.47 -8.92
C ALA A 92 -5.19 -9.99 -10.32
N ASN A 93 -6.15 -10.93 -10.40
CA ASN A 93 -6.61 -11.46 -11.67
C ASN A 93 -7.30 -10.39 -12.56
N ILE A 94 -8.12 -9.53 -11.98
CA ILE A 94 -8.75 -8.42 -12.71
C ILE A 94 -7.69 -7.41 -13.16
N ALA A 95 -6.77 -7.04 -12.27
CA ALA A 95 -5.74 -6.06 -12.57
C ALA A 95 -4.77 -6.53 -13.66
N ALA A 96 -4.49 -7.83 -13.73
CA ALA A 96 -3.63 -8.41 -14.78
C ALA A 96 -4.17 -8.21 -16.21
N GLY A 97 -5.44 -7.83 -16.36
CA GLY A 97 -5.98 -7.37 -17.63
C GLY A 97 -5.44 -6.03 -18.12
N GLY A 98 -4.64 -5.32 -17.33
CA GLY A 98 -3.95 -4.07 -17.72
C GLY A 98 -4.85 -2.84 -17.87
N VAL A 99 -6.11 -2.90 -17.42
CA VAL A 99 -7.08 -1.78 -17.55
C VAL A 99 -7.34 -1.08 -16.23
N LEU A 100 -7.64 -1.86 -15.19
CA LEU A 100 -7.87 -1.36 -13.84
C LEU A 100 -6.63 -1.62 -12.97
N PRO A 101 -5.92 -0.60 -12.49
CA PRO A 101 -4.80 -0.81 -11.57
C PRO A 101 -5.30 -1.51 -10.30
N MET A 102 -4.47 -2.37 -9.70
CA MET A 102 -4.85 -3.17 -8.52
C MET A 102 -5.25 -2.34 -7.29
N CYS A 103 -4.78 -1.09 -7.20
CA CYS A 103 -5.08 -0.18 -6.10
C CYS A 103 -5.53 1.18 -6.64
N GLN A 104 -6.49 1.82 -5.99
CA GLN A 104 -6.91 3.19 -6.32
C GLN A 104 -5.83 4.23 -6.02
N ASP A 105 -4.96 3.97 -5.05
CA ASP A 105 -3.79 4.79 -4.77
C ASP A 105 -2.59 4.21 -5.52
N THR A 106 -2.35 4.70 -6.73
CA THR A 106 -1.29 4.21 -7.60
C THR A 106 0.10 4.70 -7.18
N GLY A 107 0.16 5.56 -6.16
CA GLY A 107 1.34 5.83 -5.35
C GLY A 107 2.32 6.84 -5.93
N THR A 108 3.37 7.09 -5.14
CA THR A 108 4.56 7.86 -5.55
C THR A 108 5.54 6.93 -6.25
N ALA A 109 6.05 7.35 -7.39
CA ALA A 109 7.09 6.64 -8.11
C ALA A 109 8.45 6.85 -7.44
N ILE A 110 9.15 5.74 -7.15
CA ILE A 110 10.48 5.71 -6.57
C ILE A 110 11.36 4.82 -7.45
N ILE A 111 12.49 5.33 -7.87
CA ILE A 111 13.45 4.65 -8.75
C ILE A 111 14.83 4.71 -8.09
N MET A 112 15.40 3.55 -7.82
CA MET A 112 16.76 3.42 -7.32
C MET A 112 17.62 2.76 -8.38
N GLY A 113 18.61 3.50 -8.92
CA GLY A 113 19.51 3.05 -9.98
C GLY A 113 20.92 2.79 -9.46
N LYS A 114 21.57 1.72 -9.94
CA LYS A 114 22.98 1.42 -9.79
C LYS A 114 23.61 1.43 -11.17
N LYS A 115 24.30 2.54 -11.50
CA LYS A 115 24.93 2.77 -12.79
C LYS A 115 26.37 2.26 -12.77
N GLY A 116 26.66 1.24 -13.57
CA GLY A 116 28.00 0.70 -13.72
C GLY A 116 28.98 1.75 -14.25
N ARG A 117 30.26 1.62 -13.88
CA ARG A 117 31.31 2.58 -14.25
C ARG A 117 31.58 2.66 -15.76
N ARG A 118 31.19 1.63 -16.52
CA ARG A 118 31.34 1.59 -17.99
C ARG A 118 30.02 1.88 -18.72
N ILE A 119 29.04 2.47 -18.04
CA ILE A 119 27.76 2.88 -18.66
C ILE A 119 27.82 4.37 -19.00
N TRP A 120 27.64 4.67 -20.27
CA TRP A 120 27.55 6.04 -20.75
C TRP A 120 26.13 6.36 -21.24
N THR A 121 25.58 7.45 -20.76
CA THR A 121 24.33 8.07 -21.24
C THR A 121 24.61 9.54 -21.55
N ASP A 122 23.69 10.23 -22.21
CA ASP A 122 23.86 11.65 -22.56
C ASP A 122 23.67 12.63 -21.38
N GLY A 123 23.42 12.10 -20.17
CA GLY A 123 23.32 12.90 -18.95
C GLY A 123 21.91 13.34 -18.56
N SER A 124 20.88 12.83 -19.21
CA SER A 124 19.47 13.15 -18.90
C SER A 124 18.72 12.00 -18.19
N ASP A 125 19.43 11.13 -17.47
CA ASP A 125 18.91 9.90 -16.88
C ASP A 125 17.65 10.14 -16.04
N ALA A 126 17.69 11.06 -15.07
CA ALA A 126 16.55 11.33 -14.19
C ALA A 126 15.35 11.92 -14.95
N ASN A 127 15.59 12.76 -15.97
CA ASN A 127 14.52 13.31 -16.80
C ASN A 127 13.82 12.22 -17.61
N MET A 128 14.56 11.30 -18.20
CA MET A 128 13.99 10.25 -19.04
C MET A 128 13.27 9.19 -18.20
N LEU A 129 13.81 8.83 -17.03
CA LEU A 129 13.08 8.01 -16.05
C LEU A 129 11.79 8.68 -15.59
N GLY A 130 11.85 9.99 -15.28
CA GLY A 130 10.66 10.78 -14.91
C GLY A 130 9.64 10.87 -16.03
N LYS A 131 10.07 11.02 -17.29
CA LYS A 131 9.17 11.00 -18.45
C LYS A 131 8.45 9.66 -18.59
N GLY A 132 9.15 8.53 -18.43
CA GLY A 132 8.52 7.21 -18.41
C GLY A 132 7.48 7.05 -17.29
N VAL A 133 7.74 7.61 -16.09
CA VAL A 133 6.72 7.68 -15.03
C VAL A 133 5.49 8.46 -15.50
N MET A 134 5.68 9.67 -16.05
CA MET A 134 4.59 10.50 -16.53
C MET A 134 3.77 9.78 -17.59
N ASP A 135 4.42 9.16 -18.58
CA ASP A 135 3.78 8.40 -19.65
C ASP A 135 2.96 7.22 -19.08
N ALA A 136 3.51 6.45 -18.13
CA ALA A 136 2.79 5.36 -17.48
C ALA A 136 1.52 5.84 -16.76
N TYR A 137 1.61 6.96 -16.04
CA TYR A 137 0.46 7.52 -15.31
C TYR A 137 -0.58 8.16 -16.23
N ASP A 138 -0.19 8.59 -17.42
CA ASP A 138 -1.12 9.13 -18.41
C ASP A 138 -1.83 8.04 -19.22
N HIS A 139 -1.10 7.03 -19.65
CA HIS A 139 -1.62 6.00 -20.56
C HIS A 139 -2.41 4.87 -19.86
N ASN A 140 -2.18 4.62 -18.55
CA ASN A 140 -2.65 3.40 -17.87
C ASN A 140 -3.74 3.63 -16.82
N ASN A 141 -4.57 4.64 -16.93
CA ASN A 141 -5.65 4.96 -15.98
C ASN A 141 -5.19 5.12 -14.53
N LEU A 142 -3.91 5.49 -14.31
CA LEU A 142 -3.34 5.67 -12.98
C LEU A 142 -3.74 7.05 -12.43
N ARG A 143 -3.84 7.13 -11.09
CA ARG A 143 -4.25 8.34 -10.39
C ARG A 143 -3.07 9.27 -10.13
N TYR A 144 -3.18 10.55 -10.48
CA TYR A 144 -2.20 11.56 -10.07
C TYR A 144 -2.33 11.85 -8.58
N SER A 145 -1.33 11.48 -7.80
CA SER A 145 -1.32 11.61 -6.34
C SER A 145 -0.27 12.61 -5.83
N GLN A 146 0.58 13.14 -6.72
CA GLN A 146 1.61 14.11 -6.32
C GLN A 146 1.04 15.52 -6.24
N VAL A 147 1.37 16.21 -5.16
CA VAL A 147 1.08 17.63 -4.96
C VAL A 147 2.39 18.41 -4.89
N SER A 148 2.37 19.63 -5.41
CA SER A 148 3.50 20.55 -5.36
C SER A 148 3.17 21.70 -4.40
N PRO A 149 4.04 22.03 -3.44
CA PRO A 149 3.88 23.21 -2.61
C PRO A 149 4.14 24.46 -3.44
N VAL A 150 3.14 25.33 -3.57
CA VAL A 150 3.28 26.65 -4.18
C VAL A 150 3.60 27.72 -3.14
N SER A 151 3.29 27.44 -1.88
CA SER A 151 3.70 28.19 -0.70
C SER A 151 3.83 27.25 0.50
N MET A 152 4.10 27.77 1.70
CA MET A 152 4.16 26.95 2.93
C MET A 152 2.83 26.23 3.21
N PHE A 153 1.69 26.80 2.83
CA PHE A 153 0.35 26.31 3.19
C PHE A 153 -0.54 26.00 1.99
N GLU A 154 -0.06 26.24 0.77
CA GLU A 154 -0.81 26.03 -0.46
C GLU A 154 -0.15 24.96 -1.31
N GLU A 155 -0.94 24.01 -1.79
CA GLU A 155 -0.50 22.91 -2.62
C GLU A 155 -1.41 22.76 -3.85
N VAL A 156 -0.81 22.32 -4.97
CA VAL A 156 -1.55 22.01 -6.20
C VAL A 156 -1.17 20.59 -6.68
N ASN A 157 -2.15 19.86 -7.21
CA ASN A 157 -1.87 18.57 -7.86
C ASN A 157 -1.08 18.80 -9.15
N THR A 158 0.03 18.09 -9.32
CA THR A 158 0.94 18.28 -10.45
C THR A 158 0.38 17.77 -11.77
N LYS A 159 -0.65 16.93 -11.75
CA LYS A 159 -1.31 16.31 -12.93
C LYS A 159 -0.35 15.53 -13.87
N THR A 160 0.80 15.13 -13.35
CA THR A 160 1.82 14.33 -14.03
C THR A 160 2.32 13.16 -13.17
N ASN A 161 1.93 13.15 -11.91
CA ASN A 161 2.50 12.33 -10.84
C ASN A 161 4.01 12.52 -10.61
N LEU A 162 4.55 13.64 -11.08
CA LEU A 162 5.92 14.09 -10.79
C LEU A 162 5.90 15.15 -9.67
N PRO A 163 7.02 15.32 -8.94
CA PRO A 163 8.29 14.63 -9.12
C PRO A 163 8.25 13.18 -8.65
N ALA A 164 9.00 12.31 -9.35
CA ALA A 164 9.40 11.01 -8.85
C ALA A 164 10.63 11.14 -7.95
N GLN A 165 10.81 10.24 -7.00
CA GLN A 165 12.10 10.10 -6.33
C GLN A 165 13.03 9.27 -7.22
N VAL A 166 14.15 9.84 -7.67
CA VAL A 166 15.15 9.15 -8.51
C VAL A 166 16.50 9.26 -7.83
N ASP A 167 17.02 8.14 -7.35
CA ASP A 167 18.34 8.02 -6.73
C ASP A 167 19.23 7.14 -7.59
N ILE A 168 20.34 7.68 -8.11
CA ILE A 168 21.29 6.94 -8.95
C ILE A 168 22.65 6.91 -8.27
N TYR A 169 23.17 5.70 -8.09
CA TYR A 169 24.47 5.43 -7.47
C TYR A 169 25.44 4.88 -8.51
N SER A 170 26.71 5.27 -8.45
CA SER A 170 27.77 4.65 -9.24
C SER A 170 28.21 3.36 -8.54
N GLU A 171 27.83 2.21 -9.10
CA GLU A 171 28.11 0.90 -8.51
C GLU A 171 28.15 -0.19 -9.59
N GLY A 172 29.17 -1.06 -9.53
CA GLY A 172 29.36 -2.12 -10.53
C GLY A 172 30.14 -1.66 -11.76
N GLU A 173 30.14 -2.47 -12.82
CA GLU A 173 31.00 -2.27 -14.01
C GLU A 173 30.17 -1.96 -15.27
N ASP A 174 29.43 -2.94 -15.78
CA ASP A 174 28.91 -3.02 -17.14
C ASP A 174 27.40 -3.23 -17.22
N ALA A 175 26.69 -3.00 -16.13
CA ALA A 175 25.22 -3.06 -16.08
C ALA A 175 24.64 -1.82 -15.40
N TYR A 176 23.48 -1.37 -15.88
CA TYR A 176 22.67 -0.36 -15.22
C TYR A 176 21.45 -1.06 -14.62
N LYS A 177 21.42 -1.19 -13.29
CA LYS A 177 20.39 -1.92 -12.57
C LYS A 177 19.44 -0.97 -11.88
N PHE A 178 18.17 -1.36 -11.75
CA PHE A 178 17.12 -0.54 -11.16
C PHE A 178 16.22 -1.34 -10.22
N LEU A 179 15.71 -0.66 -9.21
CA LEU A 179 14.55 -1.05 -8.43
C LEU A 179 13.47 0.02 -8.62
N PHE A 180 12.32 -0.36 -9.17
CA PHE A 180 11.13 0.47 -9.31
C PHE A 180 10.15 0.14 -8.20
N VAL A 181 9.60 1.16 -7.54
CA VAL A 181 8.63 1.00 -6.44
C VAL A 181 7.52 2.04 -6.60
N ALA A 182 6.26 1.62 -6.49
CA ALA A 182 5.12 2.51 -6.34
C ALA A 182 4.62 2.45 -4.89
N LYS A 183 4.79 3.53 -4.12
CA LYS A 183 4.45 3.57 -2.70
C LYS A 183 3.20 4.42 -2.49
N GLY A 184 2.08 3.78 -2.12
CA GLY A 184 0.86 4.50 -1.76
C GLY A 184 0.96 5.22 -0.41
N GLY A 185 0.14 6.25 -0.20
CA GLY A 185 0.14 7.07 1.02
C GLY A 185 -0.09 6.25 2.30
N GLY A 186 -0.94 5.21 2.24
CA GLY A 186 -1.16 4.31 3.37
C GLY A 186 0.12 3.64 3.85
N SER A 187 0.89 3.04 2.94
CA SER A 187 2.17 2.41 3.27
C SER A 187 3.24 3.42 3.67
N ALA A 188 3.31 4.57 2.98
CA ALA A 188 4.27 5.63 3.29
C ALA A 188 4.08 6.15 4.72
N ASN A 189 2.83 6.34 5.15
CA ASN A 189 2.48 6.78 6.50
C ASN A 189 2.75 5.74 7.60
N LYS A 190 3.15 4.51 7.24
CA LYS A 190 3.52 3.44 8.17
C LYS A 190 5.01 3.11 8.11
N THR A 191 5.82 4.15 7.88
CA THR A 191 7.27 4.10 7.98
C THR A 191 7.71 4.99 9.14
N PHE A 192 8.39 4.40 10.13
CA PHE A 192 8.79 5.06 11.36
C PHE A 192 10.29 4.90 11.61
N LEU A 193 10.88 5.90 12.22
CA LEU A 193 12.24 5.86 12.77
C LEU A 193 12.18 6.21 14.25
N PHE A 194 12.71 5.32 15.08
CA PHE A 194 12.85 5.52 16.53
C PHE A 194 14.33 5.66 16.86
N GLN A 195 14.68 6.70 17.59
CA GLN A 195 16.03 6.84 18.14
C GLN A 195 16.04 6.21 19.55
N ALA A 196 16.65 5.04 19.63
CA ALA A 196 16.78 4.30 20.88
C ALA A 196 18.21 4.37 21.42
N THR A 197 18.43 3.76 22.58
CA THR A 197 19.74 3.60 23.18
C THR A 197 20.23 2.16 23.06
N PRO A 198 21.57 1.91 23.12
CA PRO A 198 22.12 0.55 23.07
C PRO A 198 21.57 -0.42 24.13
N SER A 199 20.91 0.06 25.18
CA SER A 199 20.24 -0.77 26.19
C SER A 199 19.10 -1.63 25.63
N LEU A 200 18.57 -1.29 24.43
CA LEU A 200 17.61 -2.12 23.71
C LEU A 200 18.26 -3.32 22.97
N LEU A 201 19.58 -3.43 22.92
CA LEU A 201 20.28 -4.58 22.33
C LEU A 201 20.31 -5.77 23.32
N GLU A 202 19.18 -6.02 23.93
CA GLU A 202 18.86 -7.17 24.77
C GLU A 202 17.58 -7.81 24.21
N ARG A 203 17.56 -9.15 24.08
CA ARG A 203 16.52 -9.87 23.31
C ARG A 203 15.11 -9.54 23.79
N GLU A 204 14.84 -9.68 25.07
CA GLU A 204 13.51 -9.49 25.64
C GLU A 204 13.03 -8.05 25.48
N ARG A 205 13.90 -7.08 25.73
CA ARG A 205 13.60 -5.65 25.59
C ARG A 205 13.33 -5.26 24.15
N MET A 206 14.10 -5.83 23.21
CA MET A 206 13.88 -5.58 21.77
C MET A 206 12.54 -6.14 21.31
N ILE A 207 12.19 -7.37 21.74
CA ILE A 207 10.91 -8.00 21.38
C ILE A 207 9.73 -7.19 21.94
N GLU A 208 9.81 -6.76 23.20
CA GLU A 208 8.76 -5.93 23.81
C GLU A 208 8.60 -4.59 23.08
N PHE A 209 9.71 -3.91 22.78
CA PHE A 209 9.70 -2.68 21.99
C PHE A 209 9.06 -2.89 20.62
N LEU A 210 9.48 -3.93 19.90
CA LEU A 210 8.93 -4.22 18.57
C LEU A 210 7.44 -4.55 18.66
N LYS A 211 6.99 -5.31 19.65
CA LYS A 211 5.58 -5.60 19.89
C LYS A 211 4.76 -4.32 20.06
N GLU A 212 5.24 -3.41 20.93
CA GLU A 212 4.58 -2.11 21.16
C GLU A 212 4.48 -1.27 19.88
N LYS A 213 5.55 -1.25 19.06
CA LYS A 213 5.57 -0.39 17.85
C LYS A 213 4.84 -1.01 16.67
N ILE A 214 4.97 -2.32 16.46
CA ILE A 214 4.34 -3.00 15.32
C ILE A 214 2.80 -2.97 15.42
N ILE A 215 2.23 -3.12 16.61
CA ILE A 215 0.77 -3.07 16.77
C ILE A 215 0.19 -1.72 16.33
N THR A 216 0.93 -0.62 16.46
CA THR A 216 0.50 0.72 16.04
C THR A 216 0.42 0.89 14.51
N LEU A 217 0.96 -0.04 13.74
CA LEU A 217 0.79 -0.03 12.28
C LEU A 217 -0.69 -0.12 11.89
N GLY A 218 -1.48 -0.91 12.64
CA GLY A 218 -2.90 -1.10 12.36
C GLY A 218 -3.14 -1.59 10.92
N THR A 219 -4.32 -1.36 10.39
CA THR A 219 -4.73 -1.88 9.07
C THR A 219 -4.85 -0.81 7.97
N ALA A 220 -4.53 0.44 8.27
CA ALA A 220 -4.69 1.55 7.31
C ALA A 220 -3.83 1.41 6.04
N ALA A 221 -2.71 0.67 6.11
CA ALA A 221 -1.86 0.36 4.96
C ALA A 221 -2.22 -0.95 4.24
N CYS A 222 -3.34 -1.58 4.56
CA CYS A 222 -3.88 -2.80 3.93
C CYS A 222 -2.97 -4.03 4.10
N PRO A 223 -2.99 -4.70 5.27
CA PRO A 223 -2.35 -6.00 5.44
C PRO A 223 -3.04 -7.09 4.58
N PRO A 224 -2.44 -8.27 4.40
CA PRO A 224 -1.18 -8.74 5.00
C PRO A 224 0.05 -7.98 4.51
N TYR A 225 0.99 -7.71 5.43
CA TYR A 225 2.18 -6.88 5.15
C TYR A 225 3.41 -7.72 4.83
N HIS A 226 4.32 -7.14 4.01
CA HIS A 226 5.74 -7.45 4.09
C HIS A 226 6.35 -6.45 5.06
N LEU A 227 6.67 -6.91 6.27
CA LEU A 227 7.17 -6.07 7.36
C LEU A 227 8.69 -5.98 7.31
N ALA A 228 9.22 -4.78 7.40
CA ALA A 228 10.64 -4.53 7.53
C ALA A 228 10.97 -3.89 8.88
N VAL A 229 11.94 -4.46 9.57
CA VAL A 229 12.55 -3.92 10.79
C VAL A 229 14.04 -3.74 10.51
N VAL A 230 14.56 -2.56 10.75
CA VAL A 230 15.99 -2.24 10.55
C VAL A 230 16.58 -1.71 11.84
N ILE A 231 17.59 -2.41 12.37
CA ILE A 231 18.23 -2.09 13.63
C ILE A 231 19.65 -1.60 13.37
N GLY A 232 19.93 -0.34 13.68
CA GLY A 232 21.19 0.34 13.40
C GLY A 232 21.13 1.22 12.14
N GLY A 233 22.30 1.62 11.66
CA GLY A 233 22.50 2.53 10.56
C GLY A 233 23.53 3.61 10.94
N THR A 234 24.40 3.96 10.00
CA THR A 234 25.39 5.04 10.16
C THR A 234 24.75 6.42 10.12
N SER A 235 23.52 6.50 9.60
CA SER A 235 22.66 7.70 9.62
C SER A 235 21.18 7.30 9.71
N ALA A 236 20.33 8.25 10.07
CA ALA A 236 18.87 8.11 10.03
C ALA A 236 18.36 7.83 8.61
N GLU A 237 18.93 8.50 7.63
CA GLU A 237 18.65 8.32 6.20
C GLU A 237 18.93 6.88 5.75
N LEU A 238 20.12 6.34 6.08
CA LEU A 238 20.49 4.97 5.72
C LEU A 238 19.54 3.96 6.34
N ASN A 239 19.13 4.16 7.60
CA ASN A 239 18.15 3.29 8.26
C ASN A 239 16.82 3.28 7.50
N LEU A 240 16.23 4.44 7.22
CA LEU A 240 14.94 4.56 6.51
C LEU A 240 15.01 4.05 5.06
N LYS A 241 16.14 4.30 4.37
CA LYS A 241 16.39 3.72 3.05
C LYS A 241 16.40 2.19 3.11
N THR A 242 17.07 1.63 4.11
CA THR A 242 17.14 0.18 4.31
C THR A 242 15.77 -0.42 4.63
N VAL A 243 14.91 0.27 5.42
CA VAL A 243 13.51 -0.13 5.63
C VAL A 243 12.77 -0.26 4.30
N LYS A 244 12.92 0.73 3.40
CA LYS A 244 12.29 0.69 2.07
C LYS A 244 12.78 -0.51 1.27
N LEU A 245 14.09 -0.72 1.17
CA LEU A 245 14.70 -1.84 0.45
C LEU A 245 14.27 -3.20 1.02
N ALA A 246 14.26 -3.35 2.35
CA ALA A 246 13.85 -4.58 3.02
C ALA A 246 12.37 -4.88 2.80
N SER A 247 11.49 -3.86 2.85
CA SER A 247 10.06 -4.02 2.59
C SER A 247 9.75 -4.47 1.15
N CYS A 248 10.66 -4.22 0.21
CA CYS A 248 10.59 -4.67 -1.19
C CYS A 248 11.27 -6.03 -1.42
N ARG A 249 11.81 -6.65 -0.37
CA ARG A 249 12.60 -7.90 -0.44
C ARG A 249 13.89 -7.77 -1.27
N TYR A 250 14.32 -6.55 -1.55
CA TYR A 250 15.55 -6.26 -2.29
C TYR A 250 16.80 -6.76 -1.55
N LEU A 251 16.73 -6.87 -0.22
CA LEU A 251 17.83 -7.27 0.65
C LEU A 251 17.82 -8.77 1.01
N ASP A 252 17.00 -9.60 0.34
CA ASP A 252 16.87 -11.03 0.65
C ASP A 252 18.16 -11.82 0.41
N GLY A 253 19.05 -11.32 -0.45
CA GLY A 253 20.37 -11.90 -0.72
C GLY A 253 21.47 -11.55 0.28
N LEU A 254 21.18 -10.78 1.33
CA LEU A 254 22.18 -10.46 2.37
C LEU A 254 22.65 -11.72 3.12
N PRO A 255 23.89 -11.70 3.66
CA PRO A 255 24.34 -12.70 4.61
C PRO A 255 23.38 -12.82 5.81
N THR A 256 23.34 -14.00 6.43
CA THR A 256 22.51 -14.27 7.63
C THR A 256 23.30 -14.16 8.93
N GLU A 257 24.58 -13.85 8.85
CA GLU A 257 25.47 -13.65 9.97
C GLU A 257 26.24 -12.33 9.82
N GLY A 258 26.49 -11.69 10.95
CA GLY A 258 27.32 -10.48 11.00
C GLY A 258 28.80 -10.79 10.95
N GLY A 259 29.62 -9.75 10.77
CA GLY A 259 31.07 -9.83 10.78
C GLY A 259 31.71 -8.51 11.24
N ASP A 260 33.01 -8.52 11.51
CA ASP A 260 33.79 -7.38 11.95
C ASP A 260 34.08 -6.38 10.83
N ALA A 261 33.84 -6.78 9.58
CA ALA A 261 34.02 -5.95 8.39
C ALA A 261 32.96 -4.85 8.22
N GLY A 262 31.85 -4.89 8.94
CA GLY A 262 30.85 -3.83 8.98
C GLY A 262 29.83 -3.88 7.83
N HIS A 263 29.46 -5.06 7.33
CA HIS A 263 28.36 -5.25 6.40
C HIS A 263 27.01 -5.45 7.11
N ALA A 264 25.92 -5.24 6.37
CA ALA A 264 24.57 -5.57 6.80
C ALA A 264 24.33 -7.09 6.77
N PHE A 265 23.46 -7.58 7.65
CA PHE A 265 22.99 -8.97 7.60
C PHE A 265 21.51 -9.08 7.95
N ARG A 266 20.89 -10.20 7.57
CA ARG A 266 19.52 -10.60 7.97
C ARG A 266 19.60 -11.47 9.21
N ASP A 267 18.83 -11.13 10.21
CA ASP A 267 18.68 -11.96 11.42
C ASP A 267 17.45 -12.87 11.27
N LEU A 268 17.66 -14.08 10.75
CA LEU A 268 16.57 -15.02 10.47
C LEU A 268 15.85 -15.50 11.74
N GLU A 269 16.54 -15.59 12.87
CA GLU A 269 15.93 -15.96 14.14
C GLU A 269 14.98 -14.86 14.62
N MET A 270 15.40 -13.60 14.52
CA MET A 270 14.56 -12.47 14.88
C MET A 270 13.42 -12.29 13.87
N GLU A 271 13.62 -12.56 12.58
CA GLU A 271 12.54 -12.58 11.57
C GLU A 271 11.44 -13.57 11.97
N ALA A 272 11.81 -14.81 12.32
CA ALA A 272 10.86 -15.82 12.78
C ALA A 272 10.15 -15.40 14.08
N THR A 273 10.89 -14.85 15.05
CA THR A 273 10.34 -14.37 16.31
C THR A 273 9.31 -13.25 16.11
N VAL A 274 9.64 -12.25 15.29
CA VAL A 274 8.73 -11.12 15.01
C VAL A 274 7.55 -11.58 14.17
N HIS A 275 7.75 -12.48 13.22
CA HIS A 275 6.63 -13.03 12.44
C HIS A 275 5.62 -13.76 13.33
N GLU A 276 6.10 -14.62 14.24
CA GLU A 276 5.22 -15.31 15.18
C GLU A 276 4.50 -14.33 16.13
N LEU A 277 5.18 -13.28 16.59
CA LEU A 277 4.56 -12.21 17.36
C LEU A 277 3.40 -11.57 16.60
N THR A 278 3.55 -11.29 15.29
CA THR A 278 2.49 -10.68 14.48
C THR A 278 1.28 -11.61 14.30
N ARG A 279 1.47 -12.91 14.29
CA ARG A 279 0.40 -13.92 14.21
C ARG A 279 -0.50 -13.95 15.44
N HIS A 280 0.04 -13.56 16.60
CA HIS A 280 -0.70 -13.53 17.88
C HIS A 280 -1.35 -12.19 18.20
N MET A 281 -1.21 -11.17 17.33
CA MET A 281 -1.83 -9.86 17.55
C MET A 281 -3.36 -9.86 17.38
N GLY A 282 -3.92 -10.87 16.72
CA GLY A 282 -5.36 -10.97 16.49
C GLY A 282 -5.94 -10.01 15.45
N ILE A 283 -5.11 -9.16 14.83
CA ILE A 283 -5.52 -8.20 13.79
C ILE A 283 -5.83 -8.92 12.47
N GLY A 284 -5.03 -9.92 12.13
CA GLY A 284 -5.14 -10.69 10.89
C GLY A 284 -5.03 -9.86 9.62
N ALA A 285 -5.56 -10.40 8.55
CA ALA A 285 -5.67 -9.71 7.27
C ALA A 285 -6.86 -8.72 7.32
N GLN A 286 -6.77 -7.69 8.16
CA GLN A 286 -7.64 -6.52 8.37
C GLN A 286 -8.80 -6.69 9.37
N PHE A 287 -9.46 -7.85 9.47
CA PHE A 287 -10.70 -8.00 10.26
C PHE A 287 -10.67 -9.21 11.22
N GLY A 288 -9.53 -9.49 11.80
CA GLY A 288 -9.33 -10.56 12.77
C GLY A 288 -8.76 -11.83 12.16
N GLY A 289 -7.80 -12.42 12.85
CA GLY A 289 -7.09 -13.61 12.45
C GLY A 289 -5.60 -13.53 12.77
N LYS A 290 -4.78 -14.30 12.05
CA LYS A 290 -3.33 -14.38 12.29
C LYS A 290 -2.46 -13.80 11.18
N TYR A 291 -3.02 -13.47 10.02
CA TYR A 291 -2.26 -13.04 8.84
C TYR A 291 -2.06 -11.52 8.75
N PHE A 292 -1.55 -10.91 9.83
CA PHE A 292 -1.16 -9.50 9.81
C PHE A 292 0.03 -9.25 8.86
N CYS A 293 0.97 -10.19 8.81
CA CYS A 293 2.10 -10.16 7.89
C CYS A 293 2.18 -11.45 7.07
N HIS A 294 2.59 -11.33 5.81
CA HIS A 294 3.04 -12.44 4.99
C HIS A 294 4.40 -12.95 5.45
N ASP A 295 5.30 -12.02 5.69
CA ASP A 295 6.67 -12.26 6.12
C ASP A 295 7.25 -11.01 6.81
N VAL A 296 8.43 -11.21 7.41
CA VAL A 296 9.18 -10.18 8.12
C VAL A 296 10.62 -10.20 7.63
N ARG A 297 11.23 -9.01 7.50
CA ARG A 297 12.67 -8.85 7.29
C ARG A 297 13.24 -8.08 8.47
N VAL A 298 14.24 -8.65 9.13
CA VAL A 298 15.01 -7.97 10.19
C VAL A 298 16.44 -7.78 9.72
N ILE A 299 16.79 -6.53 9.43
CA ILE A 299 18.11 -6.15 8.95
C ILE A 299 18.91 -5.51 10.06
N ARG A 300 20.11 -5.99 10.29
CA ARG A 300 21.07 -5.43 11.22
C ARG A 300 22.15 -4.68 10.50
N LEU A 301 22.32 -3.39 10.85
CA LEU A 301 23.31 -2.48 10.25
C LEU A 301 24.42 -2.11 11.24
N PRO A 302 25.64 -1.80 10.75
CA PRO A 302 26.62 -1.05 11.51
C PRO A 302 26.04 0.29 11.97
N ARG A 303 26.50 0.80 13.11
CA ARG A 303 25.99 2.03 13.71
C ARG A 303 27.09 2.83 14.42
N HIS A 304 26.80 4.08 14.70
CA HIS A 304 27.60 4.84 15.67
C HIS A 304 27.39 4.25 17.07
N GLY A 305 28.45 4.09 17.87
CA GLY A 305 28.39 3.44 19.17
C GLY A 305 27.39 4.05 20.16
N ALA A 306 27.15 5.36 20.07
CA ALA A 306 26.23 6.08 20.96
C ALA A 306 24.77 6.15 20.45
N SER A 307 24.45 5.66 19.26
CA SER A 307 23.10 5.72 18.69
C SER A 307 22.56 4.34 18.34
N LEU A 308 21.25 4.16 18.44
CA LEU A 308 20.56 2.96 17.97
C LEU A 308 19.27 3.36 17.25
N PRO A 309 19.36 3.77 15.97
CA PRO A 309 18.17 3.98 15.18
C PRO A 309 17.49 2.65 14.90
N ILE A 310 16.16 2.60 15.06
CA ILE A 310 15.32 1.45 14.72
C ILE A 310 14.26 1.92 13.76
N GLY A 311 14.28 1.37 12.55
CA GLY A 311 13.30 1.66 11.51
C GLY A 311 12.27 0.54 11.40
N ILE A 312 11.01 0.91 11.20
CA ILE A 312 9.91 -0.03 10.96
C ILE A 312 9.10 0.49 9.78
N GLY A 313 8.80 -0.38 8.83
CA GLY A 313 7.96 -0.02 7.68
C GLY A 313 7.38 -1.24 6.99
N VAL A 314 6.45 -0.99 6.06
CA VAL A 314 5.70 -2.06 5.40
C VAL A 314 5.61 -1.86 3.89
N SER A 315 5.55 -2.97 3.14
CA SER A 315 4.87 -3.05 1.86
C SER A 315 3.49 -3.64 2.09
N CYS A 316 2.47 -3.06 1.45
CA CYS A 316 1.07 -3.50 1.63
C CYS A 316 0.72 -4.67 0.72
N SER A 317 -0.53 -5.13 0.81
CA SER A 317 -1.08 -6.21 -0.02
C SER A 317 -1.03 -5.95 -1.54
N ALA A 318 -0.74 -4.73 -1.98
CA ALA A 318 -0.53 -4.42 -3.40
C ALA A 318 0.90 -4.72 -3.88
N ASP A 319 1.87 -4.78 -2.99
CA ASP A 319 3.27 -5.23 -3.19
C ASP A 319 3.93 -4.78 -4.51
N ARG A 320 3.91 -3.47 -4.79
CA ARG A 320 4.23 -2.87 -6.10
C ARG A 320 5.71 -2.52 -6.23
N GLN A 321 6.50 -3.47 -6.69
CA GLN A 321 7.90 -3.26 -7.04
C GLN A 321 8.36 -4.23 -8.14
N ALA A 322 9.34 -3.82 -8.93
CA ALA A 322 10.01 -4.65 -9.92
C ALA A 322 11.48 -4.26 -10.08
N MET A 323 12.30 -5.23 -10.43
CA MET A 323 13.70 -5.04 -10.82
C MET A 323 13.79 -4.78 -12.31
N GLY A 324 14.73 -3.89 -12.71
CA GLY A 324 15.07 -3.68 -14.12
C GLY A 324 16.56 -3.67 -14.33
N LYS A 325 17.01 -3.92 -15.55
CA LYS A 325 18.43 -3.76 -15.91
C LYS A 325 18.61 -3.45 -17.38
N ILE A 326 19.69 -2.73 -17.67
CA ILE A 326 20.19 -2.51 -19.02
C ILE A 326 21.60 -3.06 -19.08
N THR A 327 21.87 -3.92 -20.05
CA THR A 327 23.16 -4.55 -20.34
C THR A 327 23.47 -4.43 -21.82
N LYS A 328 24.60 -4.93 -22.28
CA LYS A 328 24.91 -4.99 -23.72
C LYS A 328 23.92 -5.80 -24.55
N ASP A 329 23.16 -6.69 -23.89
CA ASP A 329 22.16 -7.53 -24.54
C ASP A 329 20.79 -6.86 -24.66
N GLY A 330 20.61 -5.67 -24.09
CA GLY A 330 19.39 -4.87 -24.18
C GLY A 330 18.82 -4.42 -22.84
N VAL A 331 17.53 -4.07 -22.88
CA VAL A 331 16.72 -3.57 -21.77
C VAL A 331 15.83 -4.70 -21.23
N PHE A 332 15.87 -4.91 -19.93
CA PHE A 332 15.18 -6.02 -19.27
C PHE A 332 14.37 -5.53 -18.06
N LEU A 333 13.20 -6.11 -17.86
CA LEU A 333 12.33 -5.89 -16.71
C LEU A 333 12.01 -7.22 -16.03
N GLU A 334 11.89 -7.23 -14.70
CA GLU A 334 11.47 -8.40 -13.93
C GLU A 334 10.18 -8.99 -14.51
N GLN A 335 10.14 -10.32 -14.68
CA GLN A 335 8.95 -11.01 -15.11
C GLN A 335 8.01 -11.20 -13.93
N LEU A 336 6.96 -10.38 -13.87
CA LEU A 336 5.86 -10.56 -12.93
C LEU A 336 4.84 -11.57 -13.47
N GLU A 337 3.92 -12.03 -12.62
CA GLU A 337 2.90 -13.02 -12.99
C GLU A 337 1.81 -12.39 -13.86
N THR A 338 1.60 -12.95 -15.03
CA THR A 338 0.60 -12.46 -15.99
C THR A 338 -0.71 -13.24 -15.95
N ASP A 339 -0.73 -14.41 -15.29
CA ASP A 339 -1.91 -15.25 -15.10
C ASP A 339 -2.17 -15.58 -13.62
N PRO A 340 -2.59 -14.58 -12.81
CA PRO A 340 -2.91 -14.80 -11.40
C PRO A 340 -4.11 -15.74 -11.18
N ALA A 341 -4.90 -16.06 -12.20
CA ALA A 341 -6.00 -17.02 -12.11
C ALA A 341 -5.53 -18.40 -11.64
N THR A 342 -4.28 -18.78 -11.93
CA THR A 342 -3.67 -20.06 -11.49
C THR A 342 -3.58 -20.18 -9.98
N TYR A 343 -3.60 -19.06 -9.25
CA TYR A 343 -3.58 -19.03 -7.78
C TYR A 343 -4.98 -19.01 -7.17
N LEU A 344 -6.04 -18.84 -7.96
CA LEU A 344 -7.41 -18.93 -7.48
C LEU A 344 -7.78 -20.40 -7.22
N PRO A 345 -8.42 -20.72 -6.09
CA PRO A 345 -8.92 -22.06 -5.85
C PRO A 345 -10.08 -22.38 -6.79
N GLU A 346 -10.26 -23.66 -7.13
CA GLU A 346 -11.52 -24.15 -7.68
C GLU A 346 -12.59 -24.12 -6.56
N VAL A 347 -13.34 -23.02 -6.48
CA VAL A 347 -14.32 -22.80 -5.42
C VAL A 347 -15.72 -23.08 -5.94
N LYS A 348 -16.51 -23.83 -5.16
CA LYS A 348 -17.97 -23.78 -5.28
C LYS A 348 -18.45 -22.46 -4.70
N ASP A 349 -19.36 -21.79 -5.38
CA ASP A 349 -19.97 -20.54 -4.90
C ASP A 349 -20.40 -20.70 -3.44
N GLY A 350 -19.87 -19.84 -2.57
CA GLY A 350 -20.18 -19.83 -1.14
C GLY A 350 -19.15 -20.45 -0.19
N GLU A 351 -18.13 -21.15 -0.65
CA GLU A 351 -17.18 -21.85 0.23
C GLU A 351 -16.36 -20.92 1.15
N PHE A 352 -16.05 -19.70 0.70
CA PHE A 352 -15.43 -18.66 1.54
C PHE A 352 -16.46 -17.62 2.03
N SER A 353 -17.76 -17.83 1.76
CA SER A 353 -18.77 -16.84 2.09
C SER A 353 -19.12 -16.79 3.58
N GLY A 354 -18.91 -17.86 4.38
CA GLY A 354 -19.27 -17.84 5.80
C GLY A 354 -20.66 -17.21 6.03
N ASP A 355 -21.00 -16.86 7.26
CA ASP A 355 -22.23 -16.12 7.56
C ASP A 355 -22.07 -14.65 7.12
N VAL A 356 -22.72 -14.27 6.01
CA VAL A 356 -22.80 -12.88 5.50
C VAL A 356 -24.18 -12.33 5.75
N VAL A 357 -24.24 -11.10 6.22
CA VAL A 357 -25.51 -10.38 6.42
C VAL A 357 -25.72 -9.41 5.27
N ASP A 358 -26.79 -9.63 4.52
CA ASP A 358 -27.19 -8.72 3.44
C ASP A 358 -27.87 -7.47 4.03
N ILE A 359 -27.43 -6.31 3.60
CA ILE A 359 -27.95 -5.00 3.98
C ILE A 359 -28.43 -4.28 2.73
N ASP A 360 -29.72 -4.05 2.64
CA ASP A 360 -30.34 -3.23 1.60
C ASP A 360 -30.28 -1.76 1.99
N LEU A 361 -29.42 -1.00 1.30
CA LEU A 361 -29.18 0.42 1.52
C LEU A 361 -30.25 1.32 0.88
N THR A 362 -31.26 0.77 0.22
CA THR A 362 -32.43 1.52 -0.26
C THR A 362 -33.44 1.78 0.84
N ASN A 363 -33.33 1.05 1.97
CA ASN A 363 -34.15 1.26 3.15
C ASN A 363 -33.81 2.58 3.85
N PRO A 364 -34.73 3.16 4.62
CA PRO A 364 -34.45 4.31 5.48
C PRO A 364 -33.29 4.04 6.45
N MET A 365 -32.50 5.06 6.76
CA MET A 365 -31.33 4.94 7.66
C MET A 365 -31.71 4.30 9.01
N SER A 366 -32.90 4.60 9.56
CA SER A 366 -33.38 4.02 10.81
C SER A 366 -33.55 2.48 10.76
N GLU A 367 -33.93 1.94 9.61
CA GLU A 367 -34.06 0.49 9.41
C GLU A 367 -32.70 -0.17 9.23
N ILE A 368 -31.78 0.50 8.49
CA ILE A 368 -30.40 0.06 8.34
C ILE A 368 -29.73 -0.04 9.72
N LEU A 369 -29.81 1.01 10.54
CA LEU A 369 -29.27 1.02 11.90
C LEU A 369 -29.92 -0.04 12.79
N GLY A 370 -31.25 -0.18 12.70
CA GLY A 370 -32.01 -1.22 13.40
C GLY A 370 -31.66 -2.64 13.00
N THR A 371 -31.07 -2.83 11.82
CA THR A 371 -30.55 -4.12 11.38
C THR A 371 -29.11 -4.31 11.89
N LEU A 372 -28.23 -3.33 11.70
CA LEU A 372 -26.81 -3.40 12.11
C LEU A 372 -26.65 -3.65 13.62
N THR A 373 -27.49 -3.04 14.47
CA THR A 373 -27.41 -3.20 15.95
C THR A 373 -27.61 -4.65 16.44
N LYS A 374 -28.13 -5.54 15.59
CA LYS A 374 -28.36 -6.96 15.93
C LYS A 374 -27.08 -7.80 15.86
N TYR A 375 -26.03 -7.28 15.21
CA TYR A 375 -24.82 -8.03 14.90
C TYR A 375 -23.60 -7.47 15.63
N PRO A 376 -22.68 -8.34 16.08
CA PRO A 376 -21.45 -7.90 16.78
C PRO A 376 -20.40 -7.37 15.79
N VAL A 377 -19.37 -6.71 16.34
CA VAL A 377 -18.15 -6.37 15.59
C VAL A 377 -17.54 -7.62 14.95
N LYS A 378 -16.83 -7.47 13.83
CA LYS A 378 -16.29 -8.51 12.92
C LYS A 378 -17.34 -9.20 12.04
N THR A 379 -18.63 -8.95 12.21
CA THR A 379 -19.66 -9.49 11.30
C THR A 379 -19.40 -8.97 9.89
N ARG A 380 -19.41 -9.90 8.93
CA ARG A 380 -19.29 -9.59 7.52
C ARG A 380 -20.64 -9.23 6.92
N LEU A 381 -20.64 -8.17 6.13
CA LEU A 381 -21.81 -7.61 5.49
C LEU A 381 -21.65 -7.62 3.97
N SER A 382 -22.77 -7.74 3.28
CA SER A 382 -22.92 -7.53 1.84
C SER A 382 -23.87 -6.36 1.63
N LEU A 383 -23.35 -5.23 1.14
CA LEU A 383 -24.13 -4.00 0.98
C LEU A 383 -24.62 -3.86 -0.45
N THR A 384 -25.92 -3.56 -0.63
CA THR A 384 -26.52 -3.29 -1.95
C THR A 384 -27.35 -2.02 -1.89
N GLY A 385 -27.14 -1.09 -2.81
CA GLY A 385 -27.85 0.18 -2.94
C GLY A 385 -26.95 1.42 -2.94
N PRO A 386 -27.50 2.61 -2.66
CA PRO A 386 -26.78 3.88 -2.76
C PRO A 386 -25.83 4.13 -1.59
N ILE A 387 -24.64 4.64 -1.90
CA ILE A 387 -23.64 5.12 -0.94
C ILE A 387 -23.16 6.51 -1.38
N ILE A 388 -22.95 7.42 -0.44
CA ILE A 388 -22.33 8.71 -0.68
C ILE A 388 -20.83 8.59 -0.44
N VAL A 389 -20.04 9.03 -1.41
CA VAL A 389 -18.58 9.09 -1.32
C VAL A 389 -18.18 10.52 -0.98
N ALA A 390 -17.53 10.70 0.17
CA ALA A 390 -17.04 11.98 0.64
C ALA A 390 -15.80 11.78 1.52
N ARG A 391 -14.79 12.62 1.37
CA ARG A 391 -13.57 12.54 2.18
C ARG A 391 -13.07 13.94 2.56
N ASP A 392 -11.81 14.14 2.83
CA ASP A 392 -11.22 15.29 3.51
C ASP A 392 -11.78 16.66 3.08
N SER A 393 -11.66 17.02 1.80
CA SER A 393 -12.09 18.34 1.30
C SER A 393 -13.61 18.49 1.34
N ALA A 394 -14.35 17.42 1.02
CA ALA A 394 -15.81 17.42 1.12
C ALA A 394 -16.29 17.59 2.57
N HIS A 395 -15.69 16.86 3.53
CA HIS A 395 -16.02 17.01 4.95
C HIS A 395 -15.76 18.43 5.46
N ARG A 396 -14.63 19.04 5.04
CA ARG A 396 -14.34 20.42 5.38
C ARG A 396 -15.40 21.38 4.81
N LYS A 397 -15.82 21.20 3.56
CA LYS A 397 -16.88 22.00 2.95
C LYS A 397 -18.22 21.87 3.68
N LEU A 398 -18.59 20.67 4.08
CA LEU A 398 -19.80 20.43 4.85
C LEU A 398 -19.72 21.07 6.24
N ARG A 399 -18.56 21.08 6.88
CA ARG A 399 -18.35 21.78 8.14
C ARG A 399 -18.43 23.30 7.97
N GLU A 400 -17.85 23.87 6.91
CA GLU A 400 -18.00 25.30 6.58
C GLU A 400 -19.49 25.72 6.46
N ARG A 401 -20.35 24.84 5.93
CA ARG A 401 -21.82 25.07 5.88
C ARG A 401 -22.45 25.07 7.28
N LEU A 402 -22.08 24.11 8.13
CA LEU A 402 -22.56 24.08 9.51
C LEU A 402 -22.12 25.34 10.29
N ASP A 403 -20.88 25.79 10.10
CA ASP A 403 -20.34 27.03 10.70
C ASP A 403 -21.09 28.27 10.21
N ALA A 404 -21.59 28.24 8.97
CA ALA A 404 -22.44 29.29 8.41
C ALA A 404 -23.92 29.23 8.88
N GLY A 405 -24.28 28.24 9.72
CA GLY A 405 -25.64 28.05 10.24
C GLY A 405 -26.57 27.27 9.31
N GLU A 406 -26.04 26.65 8.24
CA GLU A 406 -26.77 25.73 7.39
C GLU A 406 -26.81 24.33 8.03
N ASP A 407 -27.69 23.45 7.54
CA ASP A 407 -27.74 22.04 7.97
C ASP A 407 -26.93 21.15 6.99
N LEU A 408 -26.66 19.91 7.42
CA LEU A 408 -26.11 18.89 6.52
C LEU A 408 -27.08 18.57 5.38
N PRO A 409 -26.59 18.33 4.17
CA PRO A 409 -27.44 17.92 3.05
C PRO A 409 -28.23 16.64 3.37
N GLN A 410 -29.46 16.53 2.85
CA GLN A 410 -30.33 15.39 3.14
C GLN A 410 -29.69 14.05 2.73
N TYR A 411 -29.00 14.00 1.57
CA TYR A 411 -28.31 12.81 1.12
C TYR A 411 -27.22 12.32 2.11
N PHE A 412 -26.66 13.23 2.92
CA PHE A 412 -25.64 12.90 3.92
C PHE A 412 -26.24 12.30 5.20
N LYS A 413 -27.55 12.48 5.38
CA LYS A 413 -28.37 11.87 6.45
C LYS A 413 -29.00 10.54 6.03
N ASP A 414 -29.39 10.44 4.77
CA ASP A 414 -30.15 9.30 4.25
C ASP A 414 -29.27 8.09 3.87
N HIS A 415 -27.98 8.29 3.59
CA HIS A 415 -27.11 7.25 3.04
C HIS A 415 -25.83 7.04 3.86
N PRO A 416 -25.25 5.83 3.82
CA PRO A 416 -23.90 5.58 4.33
C PRO A 416 -22.85 6.48 3.63
N ILE A 417 -21.80 6.84 4.36
CA ILE A 417 -20.71 7.70 3.85
C ILE A 417 -19.45 6.87 3.68
N TYR A 418 -18.98 6.74 2.44
CA TYR A 418 -17.76 6.03 2.09
C TYR A 418 -16.58 6.99 1.89
N TYR A 419 -15.56 6.83 2.71
CA TYR A 419 -14.32 7.59 2.59
C TYR A 419 -13.43 6.92 1.54
N ALA A 420 -13.56 7.35 0.31
CA ALA A 420 -12.92 6.72 -0.82
C ALA A 420 -12.63 7.69 -1.96
N GLY A 421 -11.93 7.22 -2.98
CA GLY A 421 -11.72 7.96 -4.21
C GLY A 421 -11.14 7.04 -5.29
N PRO A 422 -11.62 7.13 -6.53
CA PRO A 422 -11.19 6.26 -7.62
C PRO A 422 -9.82 6.64 -8.20
N ALA A 423 -9.24 5.72 -8.95
CA ALA A 423 -8.29 6.00 -10.02
C ALA A 423 -9.04 6.58 -11.24
N LYS A 424 -8.32 6.88 -12.35
CA LYS A 424 -8.98 7.34 -13.59
C LYS A 424 -9.98 6.28 -14.08
N THR A 425 -11.14 6.72 -14.56
CA THR A 425 -12.16 5.82 -15.10
C THR A 425 -11.83 5.47 -16.55
N PRO A 426 -11.63 4.19 -16.88
CA PRO A 426 -11.44 3.76 -18.27
C PRO A 426 -12.72 3.94 -19.09
N GLU A 427 -12.58 4.05 -20.40
CA GLU A 427 -13.71 4.09 -21.31
C GLU A 427 -14.56 2.81 -21.19
N GLY A 428 -15.87 2.96 -21.09
CA GLY A 428 -16.82 1.87 -20.96
C GLY A 428 -16.99 1.28 -19.56
N TYR A 429 -16.25 1.78 -18.56
CA TYR A 429 -16.39 1.37 -17.16
C TYR A 429 -17.22 2.36 -16.34
N ALA A 430 -17.93 1.87 -15.34
CA ALA A 430 -18.66 2.73 -14.40
C ALA A 430 -17.70 3.56 -13.53
N SER A 431 -16.52 3.01 -13.21
CA SER A 431 -15.49 3.64 -12.39
C SER A 431 -14.10 3.12 -12.73
N GLY A 432 -13.06 3.88 -12.42
CA GLY A 432 -11.70 3.36 -12.25
C GLY A 432 -11.58 2.57 -10.95
N SER A 433 -10.44 1.96 -10.69
CA SER A 433 -10.18 1.22 -9.45
C SER A 433 -10.57 2.06 -8.24
N PHE A 434 -11.42 1.51 -7.37
CA PHE A 434 -12.11 2.26 -6.34
C PHE A 434 -11.93 1.60 -4.97
N GLY A 435 -11.28 2.25 -4.05
CA GLY A 435 -11.00 1.68 -2.76
C GLY A 435 -11.02 2.69 -1.62
N PRO A 436 -11.08 2.19 -0.36
CA PRO A 436 -11.18 3.03 0.81
C PRO A 436 -9.91 3.82 1.08
N THR A 437 -10.08 5.04 1.61
CA THR A 437 -8.99 5.80 2.22
C THR A 437 -8.92 5.57 3.72
N THR A 438 -7.83 6.02 4.36
CA THR A 438 -7.63 5.93 5.81
C THR A 438 -8.69 6.72 6.56
N ALA A 439 -9.43 6.04 7.42
CA ALA A 439 -10.57 6.59 8.15
C ALA A 439 -10.22 7.71 9.13
N GLY A 440 -9.10 7.58 9.85
CA GLY A 440 -8.70 8.48 10.93
C GLY A 440 -8.57 9.96 10.54
N ARG A 441 -8.43 10.25 9.25
CA ARG A 441 -8.40 11.65 8.76
C ARG A 441 -9.71 12.40 8.95
N MET A 442 -10.84 11.69 9.00
CA MET A 442 -12.18 12.26 9.17
C MET A 442 -12.68 12.19 10.62
N ASP A 443 -11.91 11.68 11.57
CA ASP A 443 -12.33 11.48 12.96
C ASP A 443 -12.86 12.76 13.63
N GLY A 444 -12.24 13.90 13.32
CA GLY A 444 -12.63 15.20 13.90
C GLY A 444 -13.98 15.74 13.46
N PHE A 445 -14.64 15.13 12.47
CA PHE A 445 -15.97 15.54 11.98
C PHE A 445 -17.10 14.67 12.51
N VAL A 446 -16.80 13.47 13.00
CA VAL A 446 -17.80 12.41 13.21
C VAL A 446 -18.83 12.78 14.26
N ASP A 447 -18.40 13.23 15.44
CA ASP A 447 -19.29 13.56 16.56
C ASP A 447 -20.29 14.66 16.18
N GLU A 448 -19.78 15.75 15.56
CA GLU A 448 -20.60 16.87 15.11
C GLU A 448 -21.61 16.46 14.03
N PHE A 449 -21.17 15.65 13.05
CA PHE A 449 -22.04 15.21 11.96
C PHE A 449 -23.10 14.22 12.43
N GLN A 450 -22.73 13.27 13.31
CA GLN A 450 -23.70 12.33 13.90
C GLN A 450 -24.71 13.01 14.80
N ALA A 451 -24.30 14.03 15.55
CA ALA A 451 -25.24 14.86 16.34
C ALA A 451 -26.28 15.59 15.47
N LYS A 452 -26.01 15.79 14.17
CA LYS A 452 -26.94 16.35 13.17
C LYS A 452 -27.66 15.28 12.33
N GLY A 453 -27.49 14.00 12.68
CA GLY A 453 -28.09 12.86 11.98
C GLY A 453 -27.40 12.46 10.67
N GLY A 454 -26.23 13.02 10.36
CA GLY A 454 -25.43 12.64 9.20
C GLY A 454 -24.31 11.67 9.57
N SER A 455 -23.68 11.04 8.59
CA SER A 455 -22.59 10.05 8.80
C SER A 455 -22.90 8.94 9.80
N MET A 456 -24.18 8.55 9.91
CA MET A 456 -24.60 7.51 10.87
C MET A 456 -23.98 6.14 10.56
N VAL A 457 -23.71 5.84 9.30
CA VAL A 457 -22.95 4.67 8.86
C VAL A 457 -21.77 5.15 8.01
N MET A 458 -20.56 4.87 8.47
CA MET A 458 -19.32 5.26 7.80
C MET A 458 -18.60 4.03 7.26
N LEU A 459 -18.05 4.09 6.04
CA LEU A 459 -17.20 3.06 5.43
C LEU A 459 -15.82 3.64 5.16
N ALA A 460 -14.77 2.92 5.55
CA ALA A 460 -13.39 3.27 5.23
C ALA A 460 -12.43 2.13 5.60
N LYS A 461 -11.13 2.37 5.61
CA LYS A 461 -10.13 1.41 6.12
C LYS A 461 -9.36 1.95 7.31
N GLY A 462 -8.86 1.02 8.14
CA GLY A 462 -8.01 1.34 9.28
C GLY A 462 -8.79 1.55 10.57
N ASN A 463 -8.02 1.66 11.65
CA ASN A 463 -8.54 1.95 12.99
C ASN A 463 -8.97 3.41 13.12
N ARG A 464 -9.87 3.67 14.07
CA ARG A 464 -10.36 5.00 14.41
C ARG A 464 -9.85 5.44 15.79
N SER A 465 -9.88 6.74 16.04
CA SER A 465 -9.61 7.29 17.37
C SER A 465 -10.76 7.01 18.35
N PRO A 466 -10.51 7.05 19.68
CA PRO A 466 -11.56 6.88 20.69
C PRO A 466 -12.74 7.84 20.58
N VAL A 467 -12.57 9.00 19.92
CA VAL A 467 -13.64 9.98 19.68
C VAL A 467 -14.76 9.37 18.83
N VAL A 468 -14.41 8.64 17.76
CA VAL A 468 -15.41 8.01 16.88
C VAL A 468 -16.22 6.93 17.60
N ARG A 469 -15.56 6.10 18.41
CA ARG A 469 -16.24 5.09 19.22
C ARG A 469 -17.26 5.74 20.18
N LYS A 470 -16.86 6.84 20.84
CA LYS A 470 -17.76 7.59 21.74
C LYS A 470 -18.93 8.22 20.97
N ALA A 471 -18.66 8.79 19.79
CA ALA A 471 -19.71 9.36 18.94
C ALA A 471 -20.70 8.29 18.48
N CYS A 472 -20.24 7.14 17.99
CA CYS A 472 -21.10 6.03 17.62
C CYS A 472 -21.98 5.58 18.80
N GLN A 473 -21.43 5.47 20.01
CA GLN A 473 -22.18 5.11 21.20
C GLN A 473 -23.19 6.18 21.62
N ALA A 474 -22.85 7.45 21.48
CA ALA A 474 -23.71 8.57 21.88
C ALA A 474 -24.88 8.78 20.92
N HIS A 475 -24.64 8.60 19.62
CA HIS A 475 -25.59 8.94 18.57
C HIS A 475 -26.20 7.71 17.85
N GLY A 476 -25.79 6.50 18.20
CA GLY A 476 -26.29 5.26 17.56
C GLY A 476 -25.69 4.99 16.19
N GLY A 477 -24.46 5.48 15.92
CA GLY A 477 -23.78 5.32 14.63
C GLY A 477 -22.93 4.06 14.54
N PHE A 478 -22.44 3.78 13.32
CA PHE A 478 -21.58 2.63 13.01
C PHE A 478 -20.36 3.04 12.15
N TYR A 479 -19.24 2.38 12.40
CA TYR A 479 -18.13 2.37 11.47
C TYR A 479 -17.95 0.97 10.88
N LEU A 480 -18.06 0.89 9.56
CA LEU A 480 -17.85 -0.31 8.77
C LEU A 480 -16.47 -0.27 8.11
N GLY A 481 -15.72 -1.35 8.21
CA GLY A 481 -14.47 -1.53 7.52
C GLY A 481 -14.70 -2.02 6.08
N SER A 482 -14.19 -1.29 5.10
CA SER A 482 -14.07 -1.75 3.72
C SER A 482 -12.68 -2.38 3.52
N ILE A 483 -12.60 -3.47 2.76
CA ILE A 483 -11.32 -4.13 2.51
C ILE A 483 -10.39 -3.16 1.77
N GLY A 484 -9.19 -2.95 2.31
CA GLY A 484 -8.14 -2.23 1.62
C GLY A 484 -7.31 -3.17 0.74
N GLY A 485 -7.06 -2.76 -0.50
CA GLY A 485 -6.31 -3.54 -1.47
C GLY A 485 -7.08 -3.91 -2.75
N PRO A 486 -8.30 -4.49 -2.69
CA PRO A 486 -8.96 -5.02 -3.88
C PRO A 486 -9.75 -3.95 -4.67
N ALA A 487 -9.10 -2.85 -5.05
CA ALA A 487 -9.77 -1.71 -5.67
C ALA A 487 -10.26 -1.97 -7.11
N ALA A 488 -9.55 -2.77 -7.90
CA ALA A 488 -9.99 -3.17 -9.23
C ALA A 488 -11.24 -4.07 -9.15
N ARG A 489 -11.22 -5.02 -8.20
CA ARG A 489 -12.35 -5.92 -7.95
C ARG A 489 -13.59 -5.16 -7.47
N LEU A 490 -13.44 -4.21 -6.53
CA LEU A 490 -14.57 -3.40 -6.06
C LEU A 490 -15.16 -2.56 -7.20
N ALA A 491 -14.32 -1.98 -8.05
CA ALA A 491 -14.78 -1.20 -9.20
C ALA A 491 -15.54 -2.05 -10.23
N GLN A 492 -14.99 -3.22 -10.59
CA GLN A 492 -15.55 -4.07 -11.64
C GLN A 492 -16.81 -4.81 -11.17
N ASP A 493 -16.76 -5.43 -9.99
CA ASP A 493 -17.80 -6.35 -9.55
C ASP A 493 -18.89 -5.65 -8.72
N CYS A 494 -18.54 -4.62 -7.92
CA CYS A 494 -19.47 -4.06 -6.96
C CYS A 494 -20.07 -2.72 -7.38
N ILE A 495 -19.30 -1.83 -8.05
CA ILE A 495 -19.78 -0.47 -8.38
C ILE A 495 -20.47 -0.48 -9.73
N LYS A 496 -21.76 -0.14 -9.75
CA LYS A 496 -22.61 -0.18 -10.95
C LYS A 496 -22.83 1.18 -11.57
N LYS A 497 -22.83 2.24 -10.76
CA LYS A 497 -23.03 3.63 -11.22
C LYS A 497 -22.24 4.59 -10.33
N VAL A 498 -21.71 5.65 -10.94
CA VAL A 498 -21.02 6.75 -10.24
C VAL A 498 -21.57 8.07 -10.79
N GLU A 499 -21.98 8.98 -9.90
CA GLU A 499 -22.54 10.29 -10.23
C GLU A 499 -21.97 11.35 -9.29
N CYS A 500 -21.41 12.44 -9.83
CA CYS A 500 -20.99 13.58 -9.02
C CYS A 500 -22.22 14.40 -8.65
N ILE A 501 -22.45 14.61 -7.36
CA ILE A 501 -23.64 15.30 -6.87
C ILE A 501 -23.35 16.71 -6.30
N GLU A 502 -22.13 16.95 -5.80
CA GLU A 502 -21.77 18.26 -5.27
C GLU A 502 -20.24 18.50 -5.32
N TYR A 503 -19.80 19.74 -5.44
CA TYR A 503 -18.40 20.20 -5.47
C TYR A 503 -17.55 19.58 -6.58
N PRO A 504 -17.99 19.57 -7.86
CA PRO A 504 -17.23 18.96 -8.96
C PRO A 504 -15.83 19.56 -9.15
N GLU A 505 -15.61 20.81 -8.72
CA GLU A 505 -14.31 21.49 -8.76
C GLU A 505 -13.24 20.82 -7.86
N LEU A 506 -13.66 20.04 -6.87
CA LEU A 506 -12.77 19.27 -6.01
C LEU A 506 -12.24 17.99 -6.68
N GLY A 507 -12.72 17.67 -7.88
CA GLY A 507 -12.28 16.49 -8.63
C GLY A 507 -12.52 15.19 -7.85
N MET A 508 -11.45 14.43 -7.55
CA MET A 508 -11.57 13.18 -6.77
C MET A 508 -12.11 13.38 -5.34
N GLU A 509 -12.10 14.58 -4.83
CA GLU A 509 -12.60 14.93 -3.49
C GLU A 509 -13.99 15.56 -3.52
N ALA A 510 -14.62 15.61 -4.70
CA ALA A 510 -16.03 15.94 -4.85
C ALA A 510 -16.92 14.97 -4.06
N ILE A 511 -18.17 15.32 -3.89
CA ILE A 511 -19.16 14.41 -3.33
C ILE A 511 -19.80 13.61 -4.47
N TRP A 512 -19.73 12.28 -4.35
CA TRP A 512 -20.26 11.37 -5.35
C TRP A 512 -21.34 10.50 -4.74
N ARG A 513 -22.31 10.12 -5.55
CA ARG A 513 -23.25 9.04 -5.28
C ARG A 513 -22.83 7.84 -6.11
N ILE A 514 -22.70 6.69 -5.47
CA ILE A 514 -22.42 5.41 -6.13
C ILE A 514 -23.57 4.43 -5.84
N GLU A 515 -23.89 3.58 -6.82
CA GLU A 515 -24.77 2.44 -6.62
C GLU A 515 -23.89 1.18 -6.56
N VAL A 516 -24.05 0.40 -5.51
CA VAL A 516 -23.25 -0.81 -5.30
C VAL A 516 -24.14 -2.06 -5.23
N GLU A 517 -23.56 -3.21 -5.61
CA GLU A 517 -24.14 -4.55 -5.44
C GLU A 517 -23.12 -5.45 -4.75
N ASN A 518 -23.57 -6.19 -3.73
CA ASN A 518 -22.76 -7.16 -2.98
C ASN A 518 -21.41 -6.58 -2.51
N PHE A 519 -21.41 -5.33 -2.09
CA PHE A 519 -20.21 -4.64 -1.65
C PHE A 519 -19.79 -5.16 -0.26
N PRO A 520 -18.58 -5.75 -0.10
CA PRO A 520 -18.15 -6.34 1.16
C PRO A 520 -17.78 -5.29 2.19
N ALA A 521 -18.30 -5.44 3.40
CA ALA A 521 -17.95 -4.60 4.55
C ALA A 521 -17.92 -5.43 5.84
N PHE A 522 -17.38 -4.86 6.92
CA PHE A 522 -17.30 -5.49 8.24
C PHE A 522 -17.69 -4.49 9.32
N ILE A 523 -18.46 -4.90 10.33
CA ILE A 523 -18.72 -4.03 11.48
C ILE A 523 -17.42 -3.92 12.30
N VAL A 524 -16.89 -2.70 12.42
CA VAL A 524 -15.65 -2.40 13.17
C VAL A 524 -15.95 -1.67 14.46
N VAL A 525 -16.82 -0.65 14.41
CA VAL A 525 -17.33 0.05 15.61
C VAL A 525 -18.85 0.03 15.55
N ASP A 526 -19.48 -0.36 16.64
CA ASP A 526 -20.95 -0.42 16.76
C ASP A 526 -21.53 0.72 17.62
N ASP A 527 -22.86 0.79 17.63
CA ASP A 527 -23.69 1.72 18.41
C ASP A 527 -23.62 1.52 19.93
N LYS A 528 -23.01 0.42 20.39
CA LYS A 528 -22.83 0.09 21.81
C LYS A 528 -21.44 0.50 22.31
N GLY A 529 -20.60 1.01 21.40
CA GLY A 529 -19.23 1.42 21.69
C GLY A 529 -18.24 0.26 21.74
N ASN A 530 -18.59 -0.90 21.15
CA ASN A 530 -17.62 -1.95 20.89
C ASN A 530 -16.75 -1.54 19.70
N ASP A 531 -15.46 -1.85 19.78
CA ASP A 531 -14.47 -1.48 18.76
C ASP A 531 -13.47 -2.62 18.59
N PHE A 532 -13.46 -3.23 17.41
CA PHE A 532 -12.56 -4.34 17.07
C PHE A 532 -11.10 -4.01 17.38
N PHE A 533 -10.65 -2.82 17.02
CA PHE A 533 -9.24 -2.45 17.21
C PHE A 533 -8.87 -2.20 18.66
N LYS A 534 -9.79 -1.68 19.47
CA LYS A 534 -9.57 -1.56 20.92
C LYS A 534 -9.36 -2.92 21.57
N ASP A 535 -10.11 -3.93 21.12
CA ASP A 535 -10.03 -5.28 21.70
C ASP A 535 -8.68 -5.98 21.41
N VAL A 536 -8.03 -5.62 20.29
CA VAL A 536 -6.77 -6.24 19.84
C VAL A 536 -5.53 -5.35 20.04
N MET A 537 -5.68 -4.04 20.12
CA MET A 537 -4.57 -3.08 20.27
C MET A 537 -4.42 -2.53 21.70
N GLY A 538 -5.41 -2.74 22.59
CA GLY A 538 -5.41 -2.31 23.99
C GLY A 538 -5.99 -0.93 24.21
#